data_8c30bde70c37bd4887eb16e7241530f1
#
_entry.id   8c30bde70c37bd4887eb16e7241530f1
#
_cell.length_a   1.000
_cell.length_b   1.000
_cell.length_c   1.000
_cell.angle_alpha   90.00
_cell.angle_beta   90.00
_cell.angle_gamma   90.00
#
_symmetry.space_group_name_H-M   'P 1'
#
loop_
_entity.id
_entity.type
_entity.pdbx_description
1 polymer ?
#
loop_
_entity_poly.entity_id
_entity_poly.type
_entity_poly.pdbx_seq_one_letter_code
_entity_poly.pdbx_strand_id
1 'polypeptide(L)'
;MKETIYKRIFVIVLDSLGIGAMPDSEKFGDRDVDTFGHILDRMGTLEIPNLQKLGMLNLHTGGKMYGIENPVGKITRLKEASNGKDTMTGHWEMMGIYTEKPFKTFTEHGFPPELIAELEKRCGKKVIGNRSESGTKIIEELGEEEIETGAMIVYTSADSVLQICGNEETFDLANLYRCCEIAREITMKDEWRVGRVIARPYVGKKKGEFKRTSNRRDYALEPTGKTALDALKDAGKDVIAVGKIHDIFCGEGITESYHSNSSVHGMEQTIEICKKDFDGLCFVNLVDFDAQWGHRRDPVGYGHEIERFDKNLGILLDDLREDDLLIITADHGNDPTYTGTDHTREYVPFLAYSKKMDEGGVIMEKNTFAVIGATVTDNFGVKMPEGTIGHSILNEL
;
A
#
# COMPACT_ATOMS: atom_id res chain seq x y z
N MET A 1 22.52 -23.39 -13.13
CA MET A 1 21.41 -22.46 -12.85
C MET A 1 20.34 -23.27 -12.16
N LYS A 2 19.73 -22.73 -11.11
CA LYS A 2 18.58 -23.37 -10.45
C LYS A 2 17.44 -23.42 -11.47
N GLU A 3 16.72 -24.52 -11.54
CA GLU A 3 15.57 -24.65 -12.43
C GLU A 3 14.43 -23.77 -11.90
N THR A 4 13.84 -22.96 -12.78
CA THR A 4 12.68 -22.11 -12.44
C THR A 4 11.46 -23.02 -12.24
N ILE A 5 10.83 -22.95 -11.07
CA ILE A 5 9.67 -23.78 -10.74
C ILE A 5 8.39 -23.15 -11.32
N TYR A 6 8.23 -21.85 -11.12
CA TYR A 6 7.08 -21.10 -11.59
C TYR A 6 7.51 -20.06 -12.62
N LYS A 7 6.96 -20.13 -13.84
CA LYS A 7 7.27 -19.17 -14.92
C LYS A 7 6.73 -17.77 -14.59
N ARG A 8 5.53 -17.70 -14.01
CA ARG A 8 4.87 -16.44 -13.67
C ARG A 8 4.45 -16.46 -12.19
N ILE A 9 4.73 -15.37 -11.51
CA ILE A 9 4.32 -15.19 -10.12
C ILE A 9 3.42 -13.96 -10.04
N PHE A 10 2.25 -14.12 -9.42
CA PHE A 10 1.31 -13.05 -9.12
C PHE A 10 1.34 -12.79 -7.62
N VAL A 11 1.68 -11.57 -7.21
CA VAL A 11 1.58 -11.12 -5.81
C VAL A 11 0.50 -10.05 -5.73
N ILE A 12 -0.57 -10.36 -5.03
CA ILE A 12 -1.73 -9.46 -4.86
C ILE A 12 -1.78 -8.99 -3.42
N VAL A 13 -1.70 -7.67 -3.23
CA VAL A 13 -1.80 -7.01 -1.94
C VAL A 13 -3.21 -6.45 -1.78
N LEU A 14 -3.94 -6.98 -0.80
CA LEU A 14 -5.20 -6.41 -0.32
C LEU A 14 -4.84 -5.31 0.68
N ASP A 15 -4.74 -4.08 0.20
CA ASP A 15 -4.21 -2.93 0.95
C ASP A 15 -4.93 -2.80 2.30
N SER A 16 -4.17 -2.93 3.39
CA SER A 16 -4.63 -2.85 4.78
C SER A 16 -5.43 -4.04 5.34
N LEU A 17 -5.48 -5.21 4.70
CA LEU A 17 -6.22 -6.37 5.26
C LEU A 17 -5.40 -7.10 6.35
N GLY A 18 -5.24 -6.48 7.50
CA GLY A 18 -4.65 -7.10 8.69
C GLY A 18 -5.51 -8.25 9.24
N ILE A 19 -4.89 -9.15 10.02
CA ILE A 19 -5.51 -10.33 10.62
C ILE A 19 -5.18 -10.49 12.10
N GLY A 20 -5.24 -9.40 12.83
CA GLY A 20 -5.05 -9.35 14.28
C GLY A 20 -3.75 -8.69 14.73
N ALA A 21 -3.78 -8.16 15.92
CA ALA A 21 -2.70 -7.39 16.53
C ALA A 21 -1.36 -8.13 16.55
N MET A 22 -0.30 -7.46 16.11
CA MET A 22 1.06 -7.95 16.30
C MET A 22 1.50 -7.81 17.76
N PRO A 23 2.50 -8.60 18.23
CA PRO A 23 2.97 -8.54 19.61
C PRO A 23 3.50 -7.17 20.06
N ASP A 24 3.90 -6.34 19.11
CA ASP A 24 4.41 -4.98 19.34
C ASP A 24 3.39 -3.86 19.02
N SER A 25 2.15 -4.21 18.72
CA SER A 25 1.10 -3.26 18.34
C SER A 25 0.87 -2.14 19.38
N GLU A 26 1.00 -2.46 20.66
CA GLU A 26 0.87 -1.46 21.74
C GLU A 26 1.91 -0.33 21.65
N LYS A 27 3.11 -0.59 21.09
CA LYS A 27 4.13 0.45 20.86
C LYS A 27 3.70 1.47 19.82
N PHE A 28 2.75 1.08 18.95
CA PHE A 28 2.15 1.92 17.93
C PHE A 28 0.82 2.55 18.38
N GLY A 29 0.41 2.28 19.63
CA GLY A 29 -0.86 2.74 20.18
C GLY A 29 -2.05 1.86 19.82
N ASP A 30 -1.82 0.74 19.16
CA ASP A 30 -2.85 -0.15 18.66
C ASP A 30 -3.10 -1.31 19.65
N ARG A 31 -4.31 -1.37 20.18
CA ARG A 31 -4.75 -2.43 21.12
C ARG A 31 -5.99 -3.11 20.57
N ASP A 32 -6.01 -4.43 20.70
CA ASP A 32 -7.19 -5.23 20.30
C ASP A 32 -7.64 -4.98 18.85
N VAL A 33 -6.70 -4.65 17.97
CA VAL A 33 -6.96 -4.42 16.53
C VAL A 33 -7.01 -5.76 15.80
N ASP A 34 -7.98 -5.89 14.91
CA ASP A 34 -8.19 -7.08 14.08
C ASP A 34 -9.06 -6.72 12.87
N THR A 35 -8.43 -6.17 11.84
CA THR A 35 -9.14 -5.68 10.65
C THR A 35 -10.09 -6.74 10.09
N PHE A 36 -9.60 -7.92 9.76
CA PHE A 36 -10.41 -8.97 9.17
C PHE A 36 -11.44 -9.55 10.15
N GLY A 37 -11.04 -9.79 11.41
CA GLY A 37 -11.91 -10.35 12.43
C GLY A 37 -13.08 -9.44 12.77
N HIS A 38 -12.81 -8.14 12.97
CA HIS A 38 -13.88 -7.19 13.29
C HIS A 38 -14.82 -6.95 12.10
N ILE A 39 -14.32 -7.06 10.85
CA ILE A 39 -15.17 -7.06 9.66
C ILE A 39 -16.08 -8.31 9.66
N LEU A 40 -15.53 -9.50 9.92
CA LEU A 40 -16.32 -10.73 10.04
C LEU A 40 -17.41 -10.61 11.10
N ASP A 41 -17.06 -10.10 12.28
CA ASP A 41 -18.01 -9.89 13.38
C ASP A 41 -19.12 -8.92 13.00
N ARG A 42 -18.78 -7.86 12.28
CA ARG A 42 -19.73 -6.86 11.82
C ARG A 42 -20.66 -7.36 10.74
N MET A 43 -20.16 -8.13 9.77
CA MET A 43 -20.92 -8.72 8.67
C MET A 43 -21.73 -9.95 9.12
N GLY A 44 -21.23 -10.67 10.11
CA GLY A 44 -21.81 -11.95 10.55
C GLY A 44 -21.44 -13.13 9.66
N THR A 45 -21.47 -12.93 8.33
CA THR A 45 -21.02 -13.88 7.30
C THR A 45 -20.45 -13.11 6.12
N LEU A 46 -19.46 -13.70 5.43
CA LEU A 46 -18.91 -13.20 4.17
C LEU A 46 -19.01 -14.29 3.11
N GLU A 47 -19.43 -13.91 1.90
CA GLU A 47 -19.44 -14.81 0.73
C GLU A 47 -18.07 -14.84 0.05
N ILE A 48 -17.13 -15.60 0.63
CA ILE A 48 -15.73 -15.68 0.21
C ILE A 48 -15.27 -17.14 -0.03
N PRO A 49 -15.97 -17.89 -0.89
CA PRO A 49 -15.68 -19.33 -1.05
C PRO A 49 -14.27 -19.62 -1.59
N ASN A 50 -13.69 -18.74 -2.40
CA ASN A 50 -12.35 -18.91 -2.96
C ASN A 50 -11.27 -18.66 -1.91
N LEU A 51 -11.36 -17.57 -1.16
CA LEU A 51 -10.47 -17.28 -0.03
C LEU A 51 -10.60 -18.36 1.06
N GLN A 52 -11.80 -18.85 1.33
CA GLN A 52 -12.03 -19.94 2.27
C GLN A 52 -11.35 -21.23 1.77
N LYS A 53 -11.52 -21.59 0.49
CA LYS A 53 -10.86 -22.75 -0.13
C LYS A 53 -9.33 -22.64 -0.07
N LEU A 54 -8.77 -21.44 -0.25
CA LEU A 54 -7.34 -21.19 -0.10
C LEU A 54 -6.86 -21.29 1.36
N GLY A 55 -7.74 -21.08 2.34
CA GLY A 55 -7.44 -21.21 3.76
C GLY A 55 -7.39 -19.90 4.54
N MET A 56 -7.89 -18.78 4.01
CA MET A 56 -7.87 -17.48 4.70
C MET A 56 -8.45 -17.55 6.11
N LEU A 57 -9.59 -18.23 6.28
CA LEU A 57 -10.25 -18.37 7.57
C LEU A 57 -9.49 -19.25 8.58
N ASN A 58 -8.52 -20.05 8.13
CA ASN A 58 -7.64 -20.82 9.01
C ASN A 58 -6.58 -19.95 9.70
N LEU A 59 -6.31 -18.76 9.19
CA LEU A 59 -5.36 -17.81 9.76
C LEU A 59 -5.97 -16.95 10.87
N HIS A 60 -7.30 -16.89 10.91
CA HIS A 60 -8.04 -16.10 11.89
C HIS A 60 -8.55 -17.01 13.02
N THR A 61 -8.31 -16.62 14.28
CA THR A 61 -8.65 -17.45 15.47
C THR A 61 -9.98 -17.07 16.12
N GLY A 62 -10.66 -16.03 15.64
CA GLY A 62 -11.93 -15.54 16.14
C GLY A 62 -12.97 -15.44 15.04
N GLY A 63 -14.22 -15.18 15.40
CA GLY A 63 -15.30 -14.95 14.44
C GLY A 63 -16.25 -16.15 14.28
N LYS A 64 -17.35 -15.88 13.56
CA LYS A 64 -18.44 -16.87 13.35
C LYS A 64 -18.20 -17.80 12.16
N MET A 65 -17.20 -17.52 11.36
CA MET A 65 -16.79 -18.36 10.24
C MET A 65 -15.60 -19.23 10.62
N TYR A 66 -15.64 -20.47 10.22
CA TYR A 66 -14.60 -21.43 10.53
C TYR A 66 -13.72 -21.72 9.33
N GLY A 67 -12.44 -22.01 9.61
CA GLY A 67 -11.53 -22.57 8.63
C GLY A 67 -11.97 -23.93 8.10
N ILE A 68 -11.27 -24.42 7.09
CA ILE A 68 -11.50 -25.73 6.50
C ILE A 68 -10.37 -26.69 6.86
N GLU A 69 -10.69 -27.98 6.90
CA GLU A 69 -9.73 -29.03 7.31
C GLU A 69 -8.54 -29.13 6.34
N ASN A 70 -8.80 -29.04 5.04
CA ASN A 70 -7.80 -29.21 4.00
C ASN A 70 -7.79 -28.00 3.06
N PRO A 71 -7.16 -26.86 3.44
CA PRO A 71 -6.99 -25.73 2.53
C PRO A 71 -6.10 -26.14 1.35
N VAL A 72 -6.40 -25.64 0.16
CA VAL A 72 -5.59 -25.95 -1.04
C VAL A 72 -4.36 -25.03 -1.14
N GLY A 73 -4.33 -23.92 -0.41
CA GLY A 73 -3.18 -23.03 -0.36
C GLY A 73 -2.18 -23.40 0.75
N LYS A 74 -0.91 -23.03 0.58
CA LYS A 74 0.06 -22.94 1.68
C LYS A 74 -0.14 -21.59 2.35
N ILE A 75 -0.44 -21.60 3.63
CA ILE A 75 -0.89 -20.41 4.35
C ILE A 75 -0.10 -20.15 5.62
N THR A 76 0.13 -18.89 5.93
CA THR A 76 0.71 -18.44 7.21
C THR A 76 0.39 -16.98 7.49
N ARG A 77 0.82 -16.51 8.66
CA ARG A 77 0.82 -15.10 9.04
C ARG A 77 2.22 -14.55 8.91
N LEU A 78 2.33 -13.31 8.44
CA LEU A 78 3.59 -12.58 8.40
C LEU A 78 3.56 -11.46 9.44
N LYS A 79 4.71 -11.26 10.11
CA LYS A 79 5.00 -10.07 10.92
C LYS A 79 5.74 -9.06 10.06
N GLU A 80 5.48 -7.80 10.27
CA GLU A 80 6.32 -6.73 9.75
C GLU A 80 7.55 -6.56 10.64
N ALA A 81 8.75 -6.66 10.07
CA ALA A 81 10.00 -6.43 10.79
C ALA A 81 10.32 -4.94 10.91
N SER A 82 9.94 -4.15 9.92
CA SER A 82 10.15 -2.71 9.88
C SER A 82 9.37 -1.97 10.95
N ASN A 83 9.88 -0.80 11.36
CA ASN A 83 9.24 0.05 12.37
C ASN A 83 8.21 0.99 11.69
N GLY A 84 7.19 0.45 11.07
CA GLY A 84 6.13 1.20 10.40
C GLY A 84 4.81 0.46 10.45
N LYS A 85 3.78 1.06 9.89
CA LYS A 85 2.46 0.48 9.66
C LYS A 85 1.76 1.18 8.49
N ASP A 86 2.56 1.56 7.50
CA ASP A 86 2.09 2.32 6.34
C ASP A 86 2.39 1.58 5.04
N THR A 87 1.63 1.91 3.99
CA THR A 87 1.69 1.27 2.68
C THR A 87 3.09 1.20 2.10
N MET A 88 3.89 2.30 2.21
CA MET A 88 5.24 2.31 1.65
C MET A 88 6.15 1.35 2.40
N THR A 89 6.14 1.40 3.74
CA THR A 89 6.95 0.53 4.59
C THR A 89 6.64 -0.94 4.33
N GLY A 90 5.36 -1.33 4.32
CA GLY A 90 4.96 -2.72 4.10
C GLY A 90 5.37 -3.24 2.72
N HIS A 91 5.09 -2.47 1.65
CA HIS A 91 5.48 -2.87 0.28
C HIS A 91 7.00 -2.91 0.09
N TRP A 92 7.73 -1.95 0.65
CA TRP A 92 9.19 -1.96 0.57
C TRP A 92 9.78 -3.16 1.31
N GLU A 93 9.22 -3.50 2.48
CA GLU A 93 9.67 -4.70 3.20
C GLU A 93 9.38 -5.97 2.42
N MET A 94 8.22 -6.10 1.77
CA MET A 94 7.95 -7.26 0.89
C MET A 94 9.05 -7.47 -0.13
N MET A 95 9.65 -6.38 -0.63
CA MET A 95 10.71 -6.43 -1.64
C MET A 95 12.13 -6.30 -1.06
N GLY A 96 12.28 -6.46 0.27
CA GLY A 96 13.56 -6.65 0.94
C GLY A 96 14.12 -5.43 1.69
N ILE A 97 13.45 -4.27 1.71
CA ILE A 97 13.91 -3.07 2.42
C ILE A 97 13.46 -3.10 3.87
N TYR A 98 14.39 -2.98 4.81
CA TYR A 98 14.10 -2.78 6.23
C TYR A 98 14.03 -1.30 6.55
N THR A 99 12.90 -0.82 7.04
CA THR A 99 12.71 0.56 7.49
C THR A 99 12.89 0.65 9.00
N GLU A 100 14.07 1.12 9.42
CA GLU A 100 14.39 1.29 10.85
C GLU A 100 13.64 2.48 11.46
N LYS A 101 13.60 3.61 10.74
CA LYS A 101 12.94 4.85 11.17
C LYS A 101 11.63 5.03 10.42
N PRO A 102 10.48 4.99 11.14
CA PRO A 102 9.18 5.12 10.51
C PRO A 102 9.01 6.50 9.87
N PHE A 103 8.17 6.58 8.87
CA PHE A 103 7.72 7.85 8.33
C PHE A 103 6.95 8.64 9.39
N LYS A 104 7.11 9.97 9.37
CA LYS A 104 6.40 10.84 10.32
C LYS A 104 5.00 11.16 9.84
N THR A 105 4.06 11.15 10.77
CA THR A 105 2.73 11.72 10.58
C THR A 105 2.60 12.99 11.42
N PHE A 106 1.85 13.96 10.94
CA PHE A 106 1.70 15.27 11.59
C PHE A 106 0.21 15.62 11.80
N THR A 107 -0.58 14.61 12.16
CA THR A 107 -2.04 14.69 12.21
C THR A 107 -2.58 15.50 13.38
N GLU A 108 -1.89 15.49 14.53
CA GLU A 108 -2.39 16.13 15.75
C GLU A 108 -2.24 17.67 15.76
N HIS A 109 -1.07 18.16 15.34
CA HIS A 109 -0.70 19.57 15.48
C HIS A 109 -0.23 20.24 14.18
N GLY A 110 -0.29 19.52 13.04
CA GLY A 110 0.35 19.96 11.80
C GLY A 110 1.87 19.85 11.87
N PHE A 111 2.55 20.42 10.88
CA PHE A 111 4.01 20.39 10.79
C PHE A 111 4.67 21.32 11.81
N PRO A 112 5.88 20.93 12.34
CA PRO A 112 6.61 21.74 13.28
C PRO A 112 6.94 23.17 12.76
N PRO A 113 6.97 24.17 13.63
CA PRO A 113 7.28 25.56 13.23
C PRO A 113 8.59 25.71 12.44
N GLU A 114 9.60 24.90 12.77
CA GLU A 114 10.91 24.91 12.11
C GLU A 114 10.81 24.45 10.65
N LEU A 115 10.01 23.41 10.37
CA LEU A 115 9.74 22.96 9.00
C LEU A 115 8.99 24.03 8.21
N ILE A 116 7.94 24.62 8.81
CA ILE A 116 7.15 25.67 8.17
C ILE A 116 8.04 26.89 7.87
N ALA A 117 8.87 27.32 8.81
CA ALA A 117 9.76 28.46 8.62
C ALA A 117 10.78 28.23 7.48
N GLU A 118 11.34 27.02 7.41
CA GLU A 118 12.28 26.67 6.33
C GLU A 118 11.55 26.60 4.97
N LEU A 119 10.33 26.08 4.94
CA LEU A 119 9.51 26.03 3.74
C LEU A 119 9.14 27.45 3.26
N GLU A 120 8.66 28.32 4.14
CA GLU A 120 8.38 29.74 3.83
C GLU A 120 9.59 30.46 3.27
N LYS A 121 10.75 30.30 3.93
CA LYS A 121 12.01 30.92 3.52
C LYS A 121 12.43 30.50 2.11
N ARG A 122 12.37 29.19 1.81
CA ARG A 122 12.83 28.67 0.53
C ARG A 122 11.83 28.88 -0.60
N CYS A 123 10.53 28.79 -0.31
CA CYS A 123 9.47 29.05 -1.29
C CYS A 123 9.23 30.56 -1.53
N GLY A 124 9.59 31.41 -0.57
CA GLY A 124 9.31 32.86 -0.61
C GLY A 124 7.84 33.20 -0.45
N LYS A 125 7.05 32.34 0.22
CA LYS A 125 5.62 32.46 0.41
C LYS A 125 5.24 32.13 1.85
N LYS A 126 4.22 32.81 2.39
CA LYS A 126 3.67 32.47 3.71
C LYS A 126 2.85 31.21 3.63
N VAL A 127 2.89 30.42 4.71
CA VAL A 127 2.08 29.21 4.87
C VAL A 127 0.80 29.54 5.60
N ILE A 128 -0.31 29.06 5.09
CA ILE A 128 -1.62 29.03 5.74
C ILE A 128 -2.11 27.57 5.80
N GLY A 129 -3.00 27.28 6.76
CA GLY A 129 -3.56 25.94 6.97
C GLY A 129 -2.81 25.17 8.04
N ASN A 130 -1.71 24.55 7.73
CA ASN A 130 -0.86 23.73 8.61
C ASN A 130 -1.62 22.89 9.65
N ARG A 131 -2.54 22.06 9.18
CA ARG A 131 -3.33 21.14 10.00
C ARG A 131 -3.72 19.88 9.22
N SER A 132 -4.22 18.87 9.91
CA SER A 132 -4.84 17.72 9.30
C SER A 132 -6.23 18.06 8.81
N GLU A 133 -6.51 17.88 7.52
CA GLU A 133 -7.82 18.19 6.93
C GLU A 133 -8.00 17.48 5.58
N SER A 134 -9.25 17.40 5.12
CA SER A 134 -9.52 16.99 3.75
C SER A 134 -9.17 18.12 2.76
N GLY A 135 -8.54 17.76 1.63
CA GLY A 135 -8.09 18.75 0.67
C GLY A 135 -9.24 19.52 -0.01
N THR A 136 -10.46 18.98 -0.06
CA THR A 136 -11.63 19.71 -0.57
C THR A 136 -12.06 20.78 0.43
N LYS A 137 -12.12 20.40 1.72
CA LYS A 137 -12.55 21.32 2.78
C LYS A 137 -11.55 22.45 2.99
N ILE A 138 -10.24 22.15 3.00
CA ILE A 138 -9.23 23.18 3.23
C ILE A 138 -9.19 24.22 2.10
N ILE A 139 -9.40 23.80 0.85
CA ILE A 139 -9.50 24.72 -0.29
C ILE A 139 -10.74 25.62 -0.16
N GLU A 140 -11.88 25.06 0.24
CA GLU A 140 -13.11 25.83 0.47
C GLU A 140 -12.97 26.86 1.61
N GLU A 141 -12.13 26.58 2.60
CA GLU A 141 -11.90 27.48 3.74
C GLU A 141 -10.84 28.55 3.45
N LEU A 142 -9.76 28.21 2.75
CA LEU A 142 -8.58 29.06 2.60
C LEU A 142 -8.28 29.53 1.16
N GLY A 143 -9.05 29.05 0.19
CA GLY A 143 -8.78 29.36 -1.23
C GLY A 143 -8.90 30.84 -1.56
N GLU A 144 -9.85 31.58 -0.96
CA GLU A 144 -9.97 33.03 -1.17
C GLU A 144 -8.77 33.78 -0.54
N GLU A 145 -8.32 33.40 0.65
CA GLU A 145 -7.14 33.96 1.30
C GLU A 145 -5.86 33.69 0.50
N GLU A 146 -5.71 32.47 -0.04
CA GLU A 146 -4.57 32.12 -0.91
C GLU A 146 -4.54 33.02 -2.17
N ILE A 147 -5.70 33.20 -2.83
CA ILE A 147 -5.81 34.05 -4.03
C ILE A 147 -5.49 35.52 -3.73
N GLU A 148 -5.99 36.03 -2.59
CA GLU A 148 -5.81 37.43 -2.19
C GLU A 148 -4.37 37.73 -1.75
N THR A 149 -3.76 36.82 -0.98
CA THR A 149 -2.46 37.07 -0.33
C THR A 149 -1.27 36.47 -1.08
N GLY A 150 -1.51 35.51 -1.97
CA GLY A 150 -0.48 34.68 -2.60
C GLY A 150 0.20 33.71 -1.64
N ALA A 151 -0.42 33.44 -0.47
CA ALA A 151 0.05 32.47 0.51
C ALA A 151 -0.03 31.05 -0.04
N MET A 152 0.62 30.11 0.62
CA MET A 152 0.66 28.70 0.26
C MET A 152 -0.18 27.89 1.24
N ILE A 153 -1.22 27.20 0.76
CA ILE A 153 -2.01 26.30 1.61
C ILE A 153 -1.22 25.01 1.83
N VAL A 154 -0.76 24.78 3.06
CA VAL A 154 -0.05 23.54 3.47
C VAL A 154 -0.92 22.78 4.46
N TYR A 155 -1.05 21.47 4.25
CA TYR A 155 -1.83 20.62 5.14
C TYR A 155 -1.36 19.16 5.08
N THR A 156 -1.82 18.35 6.02
CA THR A 156 -1.59 16.91 6.06
C THR A 156 -2.92 16.14 6.08
N SER A 157 -2.85 14.82 6.09
CA SER A 157 -3.98 13.91 6.29
C SER A 157 -3.54 12.77 7.21
N ALA A 158 -4.30 11.68 7.31
CA ALA A 158 -3.94 10.53 8.13
C ALA A 158 -2.62 9.88 7.72
N ASP A 159 -2.30 9.90 6.43
CA ASP A 159 -1.04 9.36 5.91
C ASP A 159 0.18 10.24 6.22
N SER A 160 1.37 9.66 6.02
CA SER A 160 2.64 10.40 6.08
C SER A 160 2.82 11.29 4.84
N VAL A 161 2.12 12.39 4.78
CA VAL A 161 2.09 13.27 3.61
C VAL A 161 2.17 14.76 3.98
N LEU A 162 2.91 15.54 3.15
CA LEU A 162 2.83 16.98 3.13
C LEU A 162 2.15 17.41 1.82
N GLN A 163 1.06 18.12 1.91
CA GLN A 163 0.27 18.51 0.76
C GLN A 163 0.25 20.03 0.60
N ILE A 164 0.44 20.50 -0.63
CA ILE A 164 0.41 21.92 -0.97
C ILE A 164 -0.68 22.13 -2.01
N CYS A 165 -1.66 22.99 -1.69
CA CYS A 165 -2.62 23.46 -2.68
C CYS A 165 -2.15 24.79 -3.27
N GLY A 166 -2.47 25.03 -4.53
CA GLY A 166 -2.26 26.28 -5.21
C GLY A 166 -3.26 26.45 -6.37
N ASN A 167 -3.83 27.64 -6.49
CA ASN A 167 -4.73 27.97 -7.58
C ASN A 167 -3.94 28.10 -8.88
N GLU A 168 -4.35 27.44 -9.95
CA GLU A 168 -3.59 27.43 -11.21
C GLU A 168 -3.47 28.81 -11.87
N GLU A 169 -4.44 29.70 -11.65
CA GLU A 169 -4.45 31.04 -12.26
C GLU A 169 -3.62 32.06 -11.46
N THR A 170 -3.63 31.98 -10.11
CA THR A 170 -3.04 33.00 -9.22
C THR A 170 -1.73 32.57 -8.58
N PHE A 171 -1.61 31.31 -8.18
CA PHE A 171 -0.37 30.77 -7.62
C PHE A 171 0.60 30.31 -8.70
N ASP A 172 0.08 29.90 -9.86
CA ASP A 172 0.77 29.29 -10.98
C ASP A 172 1.25 27.86 -10.74
N LEU A 173 0.99 27.00 -11.71
CA LEU A 173 1.27 25.56 -11.62
C LEU A 173 2.78 25.27 -11.48
N ALA A 174 3.63 26.01 -12.18
CA ALA A 174 5.08 25.86 -12.10
C ALA A 174 5.61 26.24 -10.71
N ASN A 175 5.07 27.30 -10.10
CA ASN A 175 5.39 27.68 -8.72
C ASN A 175 4.93 26.63 -7.70
N LEU A 176 3.75 26.04 -7.90
CA LEU A 176 3.26 24.96 -7.03
C LEU A 176 4.21 23.75 -7.07
N TYR A 177 4.62 23.33 -8.26
CA TYR A 177 5.57 22.22 -8.41
C TYR A 177 6.92 22.54 -7.80
N ARG A 178 7.46 23.74 -8.03
CA ARG A 178 8.72 24.17 -7.39
C ARG A 178 8.62 24.14 -5.85
N CYS A 179 7.52 24.60 -5.28
CA CYS A 179 7.32 24.53 -3.83
C CYS A 179 7.26 23.08 -3.31
N CYS A 180 6.63 22.19 -4.06
CA CYS A 180 6.60 20.75 -3.71
C CYS A 180 7.98 20.08 -3.82
N GLU A 181 8.79 20.43 -4.81
CA GLU A 181 10.17 19.98 -4.92
C GLU A 181 11.02 20.44 -3.72
N ILE A 182 10.91 21.72 -3.35
CA ILE A 182 11.55 22.26 -2.14
C ILE A 182 11.06 21.53 -0.88
N ALA A 183 9.75 21.31 -0.76
CA ALA A 183 9.18 20.56 0.37
C ALA A 183 9.72 19.13 0.43
N ARG A 184 9.87 18.45 -0.74
CA ARG A 184 10.47 17.10 -0.81
C ARG A 184 11.92 17.11 -0.29
N GLU A 185 12.74 18.08 -0.71
CA GLU A 185 14.12 18.20 -0.21
C GLU A 185 14.17 18.45 1.30
N ILE A 186 13.33 19.35 1.83
CA ILE A 186 13.27 19.67 3.27
C ILE A 186 12.88 18.41 4.06
N THR A 187 11.88 17.68 3.57
CA THR A 187 11.35 16.48 4.24
C THR A 187 12.17 15.21 4.04
N MET A 188 13.37 15.32 3.48
CA MET A 188 14.39 14.25 3.51
C MET A 188 15.08 14.11 4.88
N LYS A 189 15.00 15.13 5.75
CA LYS A 189 15.54 15.04 7.10
C LYS A 189 14.73 14.04 7.93
N ASP A 190 15.40 13.21 8.74
CA ASP A 190 14.77 12.17 9.55
C ASP A 190 13.66 12.68 10.46
N GLU A 191 13.84 13.87 11.04
CA GLU A 191 12.86 14.51 11.92
C GLU A 191 11.58 14.98 11.22
N TRP A 192 11.64 15.16 9.89
CA TRP A 192 10.55 15.67 9.06
C TRP A 192 10.15 14.72 7.91
N ARG A 193 10.70 13.51 7.90
CA ARG A 193 10.55 12.58 6.79
C ARG A 193 9.11 12.13 6.65
N VAL A 194 8.48 12.60 5.56
CA VAL A 194 7.17 12.11 5.11
C VAL A 194 7.34 11.22 3.88
N GLY A 195 6.46 10.25 3.73
CA GLY A 195 6.48 9.34 2.59
C GLY A 195 6.23 10.05 1.26
N ARG A 196 5.34 11.05 1.22
CA ARG A 196 5.00 11.78 0.00
C ARG A 196 4.85 13.28 0.24
N VAL A 197 5.23 14.08 -0.77
CA VAL A 197 4.80 15.47 -0.93
C VAL A 197 3.85 15.52 -2.12
N ILE A 198 2.72 16.19 -1.99
CA ILE A 198 1.66 16.17 -3.02
C ILE A 198 1.31 17.59 -3.43
N ALA A 199 1.45 17.88 -4.73
CA ALA A 199 0.90 19.08 -5.36
C ALA A 199 -0.60 18.88 -5.62
N ARG A 200 -1.42 19.77 -5.09
CA ARG A 200 -2.89 19.76 -5.20
C ARG A 200 -3.39 21.02 -5.89
N PRO A 201 -3.23 21.13 -7.22
CA PRO A 201 -3.73 22.28 -7.96
C PRO A 201 -5.27 22.33 -7.98
N TYR A 202 -5.80 23.54 -8.02
CA TYR A 202 -7.23 23.79 -8.11
C TYR A 202 -7.52 25.04 -8.95
N VAL A 203 -8.77 25.21 -9.38
CA VAL A 203 -9.29 26.35 -10.10
C VAL A 203 -10.52 26.89 -9.38
N GLY A 204 -10.96 28.11 -9.74
CA GLY A 204 -12.10 28.80 -9.12
C GLY A 204 -11.67 30.14 -8.52
N LYS A 205 -12.62 31.05 -8.29
CA LYS A 205 -12.33 32.41 -7.83
C LYS A 205 -12.85 32.71 -6.44
N LYS A 206 -13.83 31.93 -5.97
CA LYS A 206 -14.45 32.11 -4.65
C LYS A 206 -15.01 30.80 -4.11
N LYS A 207 -15.32 30.80 -2.83
CA LYS A 207 -15.95 29.69 -2.13
C LYS A 207 -17.18 29.16 -2.88
N GLY A 208 -17.30 27.84 -3.00
CA GLY A 208 -18.33 27.13 -3.76
C GLY A 208 -18.02 26.94 -5.25
N GLU A 209 -16.97 27.58 -5.78
CA GLU A 209 -16.52 27.41 -7.16
C GLU A 209 -15.24 26.58 -7.27
N PHE A 210 -14.55 26.34 -6.14
CA PHE A 210 -13.26 25.66 -6.14
C PHE A 210 -13.36 24.21 -6.59
N LYS A 211 -12.51 23.80 -7.54
CA LYS A 211 -12.43 22.46 -8.08
C LYS A 211 -10.98 22.04 -8.25
N ARG A 212 -10.62 20.89 -7.71
CA ARG A 212 -9.32 20.27 -7.97
C ARG A 212 -9.19 19.90 -9.44
N THR A 213 -7.98 20.05 -9.98
CA THR A 213 -7.68 19.67 -11.35
C THR A 213 -6.96 18.35 -11.42
N SER A 214 -6.79 17.81 -12.63
CA SER A 214 -6.02 16.61 -12.92
C SER A 214 -4.49 16.83 -12.88
N ASN A 215 -4.02 18.06 -12.72
CA ASN A 215 -2.58 18.42 -12.70
C ASN A 215 -1.92 18.13 -11.33
N ARG A 216 -2.49 17.20 -10.55
CA ARG A 216 -1.88 16.68 -9.34
C ARG A 216 -0.54 16.00 -9.65
N ARG A 217 0.47 16.25 -8.79
CA ARG A 217 1.74 15.51 -8.80
C ARG A 217 2.07 15.01 -7.41
N ASP A 218 2.54 13.77 -7.34
CA ASP A 218 3.04 13.16 -6.11
C ASP A 218 4.57 13.06 -6.23
N TYR A 219 5.27 13.56 -5.21
CA TYR A 219 6.72 13.47 -5.04
C TYR A 219 6.96 12.46 -3.93
N ALA A 220 6.90 11.19 -4.27
CA ALA A 220 7.14 10.10 -3.34
C ALA A 220 8.63 10.01 -2.97
N LEU A 221 8.92 9.40 -1.83
CA LEU A 221 10.26 9.00 -1.47
C LEU A 221 10.58 7.72 -2.24
N GLU A 222 11.73 7.71 -2.90
CA GLU A 222 12.24 6.50 -3.54
C GLU A 222 12.64 5.46 -2.49
N PRO A 223 12.58 4.15 -2.81
CA PRO A 223 13.13 3.12 -1.94
C PRO A 223 14.57 3.44 -1.52
N THR A 224 14.89 3.19 -0.26
CA THR A 224 16.20 3.57 0.31
C THR A 224 17.36 2.71 -0.19
N GLY A 225 17.09 1.73 -1.03
CA GLY A 225 18.07 0.83 -1.65
C GLY A 225 17.46 0.00 -2.76
N LYS A 226 18.28 -0.82 -3.38
CA LYS A 226 17.82 -1.78 -4.39
C LYS A 226 16.91 -2.83 -3.78
N THR A 227 15.89 -3.24 -4.53
CA THR A 227 14.84 -4.17 -4.13
C THR A 227 14.85 -5.45 -4.94
N ALA A 228 14.03 -6.41 -4.56
CA ALA A 228 13.78 -7.61 -5.37
C ALA A 228 13.32 -7.26 -6.81
N LEU A 229 12.56 -6.16 -6.98
CA LEU A 229 12.10 -5.70 -8.29
C LEU A 229 13.27 -5.31 -9.18
N ASP A 230 14.25 -4.57 -8.65
CA ASP A 230 15.48 -4.21 -9.37
C ASP A 230 16.25 -5.46 -9.79
N ALA A 231 16.42 -6.41 -8.88
CA ALA A 231 17.16 -7.64 -9.17
C ALA A 231 16.50 -8.48 -10.26
N LEU A 232 15.18 -8.57 -10.26
CA LEU A 232 14.42 -9.28 -11.31
C LEU A 232 14.57 -8.57 -12.66
N LYS A 233 14.40 -7.25 -12.71
CA LYS A 233 14.57 -6.44 -13.92
C LYS A 233 15.99 -6.55 -14.48
N ASP A 234 17.01 -6.44 -13.61
CA ASP A 234 18.42 -6.57 -14.00
C ASP A 234 18.74 -7.97 -14.53
N ALA A 235 18.01 -8.99 -14.09
CA ALA A 235 18.09 -10.36 -14.59
C ALA A 235 17.26 -10.60 -15.87
N GLY A 236 16.65 -9.56 -16.44
CA GLY A 236 15.83 -9.64 -17.65
C GLY A 236 14.46 -10.28 -17.47
N LYS A 237 13.94 -10.29 -16.23
CA LYS A 237 12.59 -10.75 -15.93
C LYS A 237 11.58 -9.61 -16.07
N ASP A 238 10.36 -9.97 -16.43
CA ASP A 238 9.24 -9.03 -16.43
C ASP A 238 8.87 -8.66 -15.00
N VAL A 239 8.66 -7.37 -14.75
CA VAL A 239 8.12 -6.83 -13.49
C VAL A 239 6.95 -5.93 -13.84
N ILE A 240 5.77 -6.51 -13.78
CA ILE A 240 4.51 -5.86 -14.16
C ILE A 240 3.84 -5.30 -12.90
N ALA A 241 3.66 -4.00 -12.85
CA ALA A 241 3.02 -3.30 -11.75
C ALA A 241 1.55 -3.00 -12.05
N VAL A 242 0.64 -3.30 -11.12
CA VAL A 242 -0.79 -2.96 -11.22
C VAL A 242 -1.19 -2.11 -10.01
N GLY A 243 -2.02 -1.10 -10.24
CA GLY A 243 -2.47 -0.19 -9.19
C GLY A 243 -1.39 0.81 -8.78
N LYS A 244 -1.16 0.97 -7.49
CA LYS A 244 -0.19 1.94 -6.94
C LYS A 244 1.27 1.44 -6.89
N ILE A 245 1.56 0.22 -7.30
CA ILE A 245 2.93 -0.32 -7.20
C ILE A 245 3.96 0.59 -7.86
N HIS A 246 3.67 1.11 -9.06
CA HIS A 246 4.56 2.06 -9.73
C HIS A 246 4.87 3.29 -8.86
N ASP A 247 3.86 3.86 -8.22
CA ASP A 247 4.01 5.06 -7.39
C ASP A 247 4.75 4.76 -6.08
N ILE A 248 4.48 3.59 -5.46
CA ILE A 248 5.13 3.14 -4.21
C ILE A 248 6.64 2.94 -4.41
N PHE A 249 7.04 2.45 -5.57
CA PHE A 249 8.45 2.21 -5.91
C PHE A 249 9.05 3.28 -6.83
N CYS A 250 8.33 4.38 -7.11
CA CYS A 250 8.78 5.46 -8.02
C CYS A 250 9.21 4.96 -9.41
N GLY A 251 8.64 3.84 -9.88
CA GLY A 251 8.99 3.17 -11.12
C GLY A 251 10.28 2.34 -11.08
N GLU A 252 11.01 2.34 -9.93
CA GLU A 252 12.24 1.57 -9.80
C GLU A 252 11.97 0.06 -9.88
N GLY A 253 12.79 -0.64 -10.64
CA GLY A 253 12.66 -2.08 -10.83
C GLY A 253 11.46 -2.54 -11.68
N ILE A 254 10.64 -1.65 -12.21
CA ILE A 254 9.41 -1.97 -12.97
C ILE A 254 9.69 -1.95 -14.47
N THR A 255 9.14 -2.92 -15.20
CA THR A 255 9.26 -3.03 -16.67
C THR A 255 7.98 -2.59 -17.40
N GLU A 256 6.82 -2.82 -16.79
CA GLU A 256 5.50 -2.44 -17.33
C GLU A 256 4.56 -2.03 -16.18
N SER A 257 3.67 -1.06 -16.40
CA SER A 257 2.74 -0.61 -15.37
C SER A 257 1.33 -0.35 -15.89
N TYR A 258 0.34 -0.68 -15.05
CA TYR A 258 -1.10 -0.51 -15.29
C TYR A 258 -1.71 0.28 -14.14
N HIS A 259 -2.10 1.50 -14.41
CA HIS A 259 -2.83 2.30 -13.44
C HIS A 259 -4.26 1.79 -13.29
N SER A 260 -4.72 1.58 -12.06
CA SER A 260 -6.09 1.18 -11.76
C SER A 260 -6.90 2.33 -11.16
N ASN A 261 -8.19 2.41 -11.50
CA ASN A 261 -9.11 3.40 -10.95
C ASN A 261 -9.85 2.90 -9.69
N SER A 262 -9.79 1.60 -9.44
CA SER A 262 -10.41 0.91 -8.30
C SER A 262 -9.76 -0.46 -8.11
N SER A 263 -10.02 -1.11 -6.97
CA SER A 263 -9.58 -2.48 -6.73
C SER A 263 -10.22 -3.47 -7.71
N VAL A 264 -11.48 -3.28 -8.05
CA VAL A 264 -12.16 -4.10 -9.09
C VAL A 264 -11.44 -3.96 -10.43
N HIS A 265 -11.15 -2.74 -10.88
CA HIS A 265 -10.40 -2.52 -12.13
C HIS A 265 -8.98 -3.10 -12.06
N GLY A 266 -8.30 -3.04 -10.91
CA GLY A 266 -7.01 -3.68 -10.72
C GLY A 266 -7.08 -5.21 -10.88
N MET A 267 -8.13 -5.84 -10.37
CA MET A 267 -8.35 -7.27 -10.57
C MET A 267 -8.69 -7.63 -12.02
N GLU A 268 -9.51 -6.83 -12.71
CA GLU A 268 -9.80 -7.00 -14.14
C GLU A 268 -8.49 -6.93 -14.97
N GLN A 269 -7.64 -5.95 -14.71
CA GLN A 269 -6.32 -5.84 -15.34
C GLN A 269 -5.43 -7.06 -15.03
N THR A 270 -5.43 -7.56 -13.80
CA THR A 270 -4.67 -8.74 -13.38
C THR A 270 -5.13 -10.00 -14.11
N ILE A 271 -6.45 -10.18 -14.27
CA ILE A 271 -7.05 -11.29 -15.04
C ILE A 271 -6.64 -11.19 -16.52
N GLU A 272 -6.66 -9.99 -17.11
CA GLU A 272 -6.19 -9.81 -18.50
C GLU A 272 -4.68 -10.04 -18.66
N ILE A 273 -3.86 -9.67 -17.66
CA ILE A 273 -2.42 -9.98 -17.64
C ILE A 273 -2.21 -11.50 -17.51
N CYS A 274 -3.05 -12.21 -16.74
CA CYS A 274 -2.98 -13.67 -16.61
C CYS A 274 -3.14 -14.40 -17.95
N LYS A 275 -3.83 -13.83 -18.92
CA LYS A 275 -3.98 -14.37 -20.28
C LYS A 275 -2.75 -14.17 -21.16
N LYS A 276 -1.87 -13.21 -20.80
CA LYS A 276 -0.64 -12.90 -21.53
C LYS A 276 0.47 -13.93 -21.21
N ASP A 277 1.45 -14.01 -22.09
CA ASP A 277 2.68 -14.75 -21.83
C ASP A 277 3.77 -13.79 -21.35
N PHE A 278 4.33 -14.04 -20.16
CA PHE A 278 5.45 -13.32 -19.59
C PHE A 278 6.27 -14.24 -18.69
N ASP A 279 7.49 -13.83 -18.34
CA ASP A 279 8.41 -14.59 -17.48
C ASP A 279 8.88 -13.66 -16.35
N GLY A 280 8.23 -13.74 -15.19
CA GLY A 280 8.54 -12.83 -14.10
C GLY A 280 7.41 -12.66 -13.08
N LEU A 281 7.31 -11.43 -12.56
CA LEU A 281 6.41 -11.01 -11.48
C LEU A 281 5.32 -10.07 -11.99
N CYS A 282 4.08 -10.35 -11.64
CA CYS A 282 2.98 -9.38 -11.65
C CYS A 282 2.68 -8.98 -10.20
N PHE A 283 2.97 -7.72 -9.84
CA PHE A 283 2.79 -7.19 -8.50
C PHE A 283 1.61 -6.22 -8.48
N VAL A 284 0.62 -6.48 -7.65
CA VAL A 284 -0.69 -5.82 -7.67
C VAL A 284 -1.00 -5.20 -6.31
N ASN A 285 -1.38 -3.93 -6.29
CA ASN A 285 -1.93 -3.27 -5.10
C ASN A 285 -3.39 -2.91 -5.34
N LEU A 286 -4.28 -3.39 -4.47
CA LEU A 286 -5.72 -3.14 -4.48
C LEU A 286 -6.09 -2.13 -3.39
N VAL A 287 -6.05 -0.85 -3.74
CA VAL A 287 -6.04 0.28 -2.79
C VAL A 287 -7.38 0.60 -2.13
N ASP A 288 -8.53 0.20 -2.70
CA ASP A 288 -9.84 0.62 -2.18
C ASP A 288 -10.13 0.07 -0.79
N PHE A 289 -9.58 -1.08 -0.44
CA PHE A 289 -9.69 -1.66 0.89
C PHE A 289 -9.29 -0.66 1.96
N ASP A 290 -8.15 -0.01 1.79
CA ASP A 290 -7.66 1.04 2.68
C ASP A 290 -8.36 2.39 2.44
N ALA A 291 -8.25 2.91 1.22
CA ALA A 291 -8.64 4.29 0.91
C ALA A 291 -10.15 4.54 1.00
N GLN A 292 -10.99 3.56 0.64
CA GLN A 292 -12.45 3.72 0.64
C GLN A 292 -13.09 3.22 1.93
N TRP A 293 -12.52 2.17 2.55
CA TRP A 293 -13.19 1.46 3.63
C TRP A 293 -12.44 1.55 4.96
N GLY A 294 -11.13 1.31 4.99
CA GLY A 294 -10.30 1.41 6.18
C GLY A 294 -10.31 2.82 6.77
N HIS A 295 -9.82 3.80 6.03
CA HIS A 295 -9.77 5.20 6.46
C HIS A 295 -11.15 5.85 6.69
N ARG A 296 -12.20 5.36 6.04
CA ARG A 296 -13.57 5.86 6.23
C ARG A 296 -14.33 5.18 7.34
N ARG A 297 -13.70 4.21 8.01
CA ARG A 297 -14.31 3.45 9.11
C ARG A 297 -15.64 2.79 8.73
N ASP A 298 -15.68 2.20 7.52
CA ASP A 298 -16.82 1.47 7.01
C ASP A 298 -16.56 -0.04 6.93
N PRO A 299 -16.78 -0.79 8.02
CA PRO A 299 -16.53 -2.24 8.03
C PRO A 299 -17.49 -3.03 7.13
N VAL A 300 -18.69 -2.49 6.84
CA VAL A 300 -19.64 -3.14 5.95
C VAL A 300 -19.21 -2.98 4.49
N GLY A 301 -18.83 -1.75 4.09
CA GLY A 301 -18.25 -1.50 2.78
C GLY A 301 -16.98 -2.31 2.54
N TYR A 302 -16.14 -2.46 3.56
CA TYR A 302 -14.92 -3.28 3.52
C TYR A 302 -15.26 -4.76 3.30
N GLY A 303 -16.23 -5.31 4.04
CA GLY A 303 -16.69 -6.68 3.86
C GLY A 303 -17.18 -6.95 2.44
N HIS A 304 -17.99 -6.04 1.88
CA HIS A 304 -18.44 -6.15 0.48
C HIS A 304 -17.30 -6.03 -0.53
N GLU A 305 -16.23 -5.30 -0.23
CA GLU A 305 -15.03 -5.27 -1.08
C GLU A 305 -14.31 -6.62 -1.08
N ILE A 306 -14.18 -7.27 0.07
CA ILE A 306 -13.62 -8.63 0.17
C ILE A 306 -14.44 -9.62 -0.65
N GLU A 307 -15.78 -9.55 -0.60
CA GLU A 307 -16.66 -10.39 -1.41
C GLU A 307 -16.52 -10.13 -2.93
N ARG A 308 -16.34 -8.87 -3.33
CA ARG A 308 -16.09 -8.52 -4.74
C ARG A 308 -14.73 -9.04 -5.20
N PHE A 309 -13.69 -8.91 -4.36
CA PHE A 309 -12.39 -9.49 -4.63
C PHE A 309 -12.49 -11.00 -4.80
N ASP A 310 -13.17 -11.71 -3.90
CA ASP A 310 -13.30 -13.17 -3.95
C ASP A 310 -13.95 -13.67 -5.25
N LYS A 311 -14.94 -12.94 -5.79
CA LYS A 311 -15.54 -13.27 -7.10
C LYS A 311 -14.52 -13.18 -8.23
N ASN A 312 -13.74 -12.09 -8.27
CA ASN A 312 -12.67 -11.93 -9.26
C ASN A 312 -11.52 -12.91 -9.05
N LEU A 313 -11.22 -13.25 -7.79
CA LEU A 313 -10.24 -14.28 -7.46
C LEU A 313 -10.65 -15.64 -8.04
N GLY A 314 -11.94 -16.01 -8.00
CA GLY A 314 -12.42 -17.24 -8.63
C GLY A 314 -12.09 -17.30 -10.12
N ILE A 315 -12.30 -16.21 -10.85
CA ILE A 315 -11.96 -16.11 -12.28
C ILE A 315 -10.43 -16.25 -12.48
N LEU A 316 -9.63 -15.54 -11.67
CA LEU A 316 -8.18 -15.62 -11.75
C LEU A 316 -7.68 -17.05 -11.49
N LEU A 317 -8.20 -17.74 -10.47
CA LEU A 317 -7.82 -19.11 -10.13
C LEU A 317 -8.10 -20.09 -11.28
N ASP A 318 -9.20 -19.90 -12.02
CA ASP A 318 -9.51 -20.70 -13.20
C ASP A 318 -8.54 -20.43 -14.35
N ASP A 319 -8.13 -19.17 -14.56
CA ASP A 319 -7.24 -18.72 -15.63
C ASP A 319 -5.76 -18.99 -15.36
N LEU A 320 -5.34 -19.26 -14.11
CA LEU A 320 -3.94 -19.62 -13.78
C LEU A 320 -3.48 -20.85 -14.57
N ARG A 321 -2.23 -20.85 -14.99
CA ARG A 321 -1.56 -22.02 -15.63
C ARG A 321 -0.96 -22.94 -14.58
N GLU A 322 -0.57 -24.14 -14.99
CA GLU A 322 0.10 -25.12 -14.11
C GLU A 322 1.41 -24.59 -13.50
N ASP A 323 2.13 -23.74 -14.23
CA ASP A 323 3.42 -23.16 -13.84
C ASP A 323 3.30 -21.72 -13.29
N ASP A 324 2.12 -21.33 -12.83
CA ASP A 324 1.91 -20.07 -12.13
C ASP A 324 1.95 -20.26 -10.61
N LEU A 325 2.43 -19.24 -9.90
CA LEU A 325 2.29 -19.10 -8.45
C LEU A 325 1.49 -17.84 -8.16
N LEU A 326 0.43 -17.98 -7.37
CA LEU A 326 -0.33 -16.88 -6.81
C LEU A 326 0.05 -16.71 -5.33
N ILE A 327 0.34 -15.48 -4.92
CA ILE A 327 0.51 -15.08 -3.52
C ILE A 327 -0.48 -13.97 -3.22
N ILE A 328 -1.31 -14.13 -2.19
CA ILE A 328 -2.22 -13.09 -1.70
C ILE A 328 -1.73 -12.69 -0.31
N THR A 329 -1.62 -11.38 -0.07
CA THR A 329 -1.14 -10.80 1.19
C THR A 329 -1.75 -9.43 1.45
N ALA A 330 -1.32 -8.77 2.50
CA ALA A 330 -1.57 -7.36 2.80
C ALA A 330 -0.26 -6.69 3.23
N ASP A 331 -0.26 -5.38 3.33
CA ASP A 331 0.91 -4.57 3.66
C ASP A 331 0.89 -4.00 5.09
N HIS A 332 -0.29 -3.89 5.70
CA HIS A 332 -0.53 -3.48 7.10
C HIS A 332 -1.99 -3.81 7.47
N GLY A 333 -2.45 -3.35 8.64
CA GLY A 333 -3.85 -3.33 9.02
C GLY A 333 -4.44 -1.91 8.93
N ASN A 334 -5.77 -1.82 8.88
CA ASN A 334 -6.50 -0.57 9.08
C ASN A 334 -7.92 -0.92 9.56
N ASP A 335 -8.01 -1.34 10.82
CA ASP A 335 -9.24 -1.79 11.44
C ASP A 335 -10.33 -0.71 11.39
N PRO A 336 -11.39 -0.90 10.60
CA PRO A 336 -12.42 0.12 10.41
C PRO A 336 -13.32 0.31 11.64
N THR A 337 -13.18 -0.53 12.65
CA THR A 337 -13.91 -0.41 13.92
C THR A 337 -13.08 0.30 15.00
N TYR A 338 -11.78 0.49 14.75
CA TYR A 338 -10.85 1.09 15.70
C TYR A 338 -10.96 2.63 15.71
N THR A 339 -10.48 3.25 16.77
CA THR A 339 -10.52 4.72 16.94
C THR A 339 -9.50 5.43 16.05
N GLY A 340 -9.79 6.66 15.68
CA GLY A 340 -8.91 7.45 14.79
C GLY A 340 -9.06 7.07 13.32
N THR A 341 -8.09 7.45 12.51
CA THR A 341 -8.07 7.20 11.05
C THR A 341 -6.73 6.64 10.56
N ASP A 342 -5.83 6.33 11.49
CA ASP A 342 -4.50 5.79 11.18
C ASP A 342 -4.57 4.28 10.91
N HIS A 343 -3.54 3.76 10.25
CA HIS A 343 -3.33 2.33 10.05
C HIS A 343 -3.08 1.60 11.38
N THR A 344 -3.26 0.31 11.39
CA THR A 344 -3.07 -0.54 12.58
C THR A 344 -1.95 -1.56 12.38
N ARG A 345 -1.17 -1.78 13.47
CA ARG A 345 -0.02 -2.69 13.50
C ARG A 345 -0.50 -4.12 13.68
N GLU A 346 -0.68 -4.84 12.57
CA GLU A 346 -1.26 -6.17 12.55
C GLU A 346 -0.38 -7.18 11.81
N TYR A 347 -0.58 -8.46 12.13
CA TYR A 347 -0.18 -9.53 11.22
C TYR A 347 -0.90 -9.35 9.90
N VAL A 348 -0.25 -9.80 8.82
CA VAL A 348 -0.89 -9.87 7.51
C VAL A 348 -0.98 -11.32 7.02
N PRO A 349 -1.99 -11.66 6.19
CA PRO A 349 -2.12 -12.98 5.63
C PRO A 349 -1.04 -13.25 4.59
N PHE A 350 -0.65 -14.51 4.46
CA PHE A 350 0.10 -15.04 3.33
C PHE A 350 -0.60 -16.31 2.86
N LEU A 351 -1.12 -16.27 1.64
CA LEU A 351 -1.74 -17.41 0.99
C LEU A 351 -1.02 -17.65 -0.33
N ALA A 352 -0.38 -18.79 -0.47
CA ALA A 352 0.26 -19.19 -1.71
C ALA A 352 -0.47 -20.35 -2.35
N TYR A 353 -0.71 -20.27 -3.66
CA TYR A 353 -1.40 -21.31 -4.42
C TYR A 353 -0.80 -21.49 -5.81
N SER A 354 -0.69 -22.72 -6.22
CA SER A 354 -0.38 -23.13 -7.60
C SER A 354 -1.14 -24.41 -7.93
N LYS A 355 -1.51 -24.60 -9.19
CA LYS A 355 -2.05 -25.88 -9.64
C LYS A 355 -1.08 -27.05 -9.54
N LYS A 356 0.23 -26.75 -9.39
CA LYS A 356 1.30 -27.75 -9.14
C LYS A 356 1.43 -28.19 -7.69
N MET A 357 0.81 -27.45 -6.74
CA MET A 357 0.93 -27.82 -5.34
C MET A 357 0.19 -29.13 -5.05
N ASP A 358 0.92 -30.13 -4.57
CA ASP A 358 0.35 -31.44 -4.21
C ASP A 358 -0.54 -31.34 -2.98
N GLU A 359 -0.15 -30.51 -2.00
CA GLU A 359 -0.85 -30.34 -0.71
C GLU A 359 -0.81 -28.86 -0.26
N GLY A 360 -1.94 -28.36 0.23
CA GLY A 360 -2.01 -27.10 0.96
C GLY A 360 -1.66 -27.30 2.45
N GLY A 361 -2.01 -26.32 3.27
CA GLY A 361 -1.87 -26.38 4.72
C GLY A 361 -1.15 -25.21 5.35
N VAL A 362 -1.13 -25.19 6.67
CA VAL A 362 -0.49 -24.12 7.46
C VAL A 362 1.01 -24.36 7.53
N ILE A 363 1.81 -23.38 7.14
CA ILE A 363 3.25 -23.34 7.34
C ILE A 363 3.61 -22.43 8.53
N MET A 364 4.86 -22.52 9.00
CA MET A 364 5.32 -21.75 10.15
C MET A 364 5.22 -20.24 9.90
N GLU A 365 4.78 -19.48 10.91
CA GLU A 365 4.75 -18.01 10.91
C GLU A 365 6.11 -17.40 10.54
N LYS A 366 6.12 -16.32 9.79
CA LYS A 366 7.34 -15.64 9.35
C LYS A 366 7.48 -14.28 10.03
N ASN A 367 8.72 -13.90 10.30
CA ASN A 367 9.05 -12.69 11.06
C ASN A 367 9.31 -11.46 10.17
N THR A 368 9.04 -11.55 8.88
CA THR A 368 9.18 -10.44 7.94
C THR A 368 8.35 -10.66 6.68
N PHE A 369 7.83 -9.58 6.09
CA PHE A 369 7.19 -9.60 4.77
C PHE A 369 8.20 -9.91 3.65
N ALA A 370 9.49 -9.69 3.88
CA ALA A 370 10.54 -9.87 2.88
C ALA A 370 10.73 -11.33 2.42
N VAL A 371 10.08 -12.29 3.08
CA VAL A 371 10.01 -13.67 2.56
C VAL A 371 9.36 -13.71 1.16
N ILE A 372 8.48 -12.75 0.83
CA ILE A 372 7.81 -12.67 -0.48
C ILE A 372 8.83 -12.39 -1.58
N GLY A 373 9.55 -11.27 -1.52
CA GLY A 373 10.55 -10.89 -2.53
C GLY A 373 11.69 -11.90 -2.62
N ALA A 374 12.13 -12.42 -1.46
CA ALA A 374 13.17 -13.45 -1.43
C ALA A 374 12.71 -14.76 -2.10
N THR A 375 11.45 -15.16 -1.94
CA THR A 375 10.90 -16.35 -2.60
C THR A 375 10.74 -16.14 -4.10
N VAL A 376 10.26 -14.96 -4.52
CA VAL A 376 10.14 -14.62 -5.93
C VAL A 376 11.51 -14.64 -6.62
N THR A 377 12.51 -13.97 -6.06
CA THR A 377 13.86 -13.95 -6.64
C THR A 377 14.51 -15.31 -6.66
N ASP A 378 14.36 -16.10 -5.59
CA ASP A 378 14.91 -17.47 -5.52
C ASP A 378 14.29 -18.40 -6.58
N ASN A 379 12.98 -18.27 -6.87
CA ASN A 379 12.31 -19.01 -7.93
C ASN A 379 12.98 -18.81 -9.30
N PHE A 380 13.42 -17.58 -9.58
CA PHE A 380 14.09 -17.25 -10.84
C PHE A 380 15.62 -17.42 -10.79
N GLY A 381 16.16 -17.96 -9.68
CA GLY A 381 17.60 -18.11 -9.49
C GLY A 381 18.33 -16.76 -9.42
N VAL A 382 17.61 -15.70 -9.06
CA VAL A 382 18.12 -14.34 -8.90
C VAL A 382 18.48 -14.09 -7.44
N LYS A 383 19.62 -13.48 -7.18
CA LYS A 383 20.07 -13.16 -5.83
C LYS A 383 19.44 -11.85 -5.38
N MET A 384 18.95 -11.81 -4.14
CA MET A 384 18.51 -10.57 -3.51
C MET A 384 19.65 -9.54 -3.45
N PRO A 385 19.37 -8.23 -3.63
CA PRO A 385 20.37 -7.18 -3.52
C PRO A 385 21.04 -7.15 -2.15
N GLU A 386 22.28 -6.65 -2.10
CA GLU A 386 23.00 -6.46 -0.84
C GLU A 386 22.28 -5.46 0.06
N GLY A 387 22.22 -5.75 1.36
CA GLY A 387 21.53 -4.93 2.36
C GLY A 387 20.03 -5.21 2.50
N THR A 388 19.46 -6.09 1.68
CA THR A 388 18.08 -6.52 1.84
C THR A 388 17.92 -7.55 2.95
N ILE A 389 16.72 -7.62 3.53
CA ILE A 389 16.32 -8.64 4.50
C ILE A 389 15.47 -9.72 3.83
N GLY A 390 15.14 -10.76 4.57
CA GLY A 390 14.28 -11.86 4.13
C GLY A 390 15.06 -13.11 3.71
N HIS A 391 14.34 -14.21 3.64
CA HIS A 391 14.83 -15.50 3.17
C HIS A 391 13.72 -16.19 2.37
N SER A 392 14.12 -16.97 1.39
CA SER A 392 13.16 -17.73 0.57
C SER A 392 12.48 -18.84 1.36
N ILE A 393 11.18 -18.99 1.12
CA ILE A 393 10.37 -20.10 1.60
C ILE A 393 9.86 -20.97 0.43
N LEU A 394 10.50 -20.88 -0.73
CA LEU A 394 10.10 -21.59 -1.94
C LEU A 394 10.03 -23.11 -1.74
N ASN A 395 10.89 -23.65 -0.89
CA ASN A 395 10.90 -25.07 -0.53
C ASN A 395 9.79 -25.49 0.44
N GLU A 396 9.02 -24.53 0.96
CA GLU A 396 7.85 -24.80 1.82
C GLU A 396 6.54 -24.72 1.01
N LEU A 397 6.62 -24.22 -0.24
CA LEU A 397 5.51 -24.10 -1.17
C LEU A 397 5.46 -25.28 -2.14
#